data_6bc89c718331e62ca6e32b313e5f534f
#
_entry.id   6bc89c718331e62ca6e32b313e5f534f
#
_cell.length_a   1.000
_cell.length_b   1.000
_cell.length_c   1.000
_cell.angle_alpha   90.00
_cell.angle_beta   90.00
_cell.angle_gamma   90.00
#
_symmetry.space_group_name_H-M   'P 1'
#
loop_
_entity.id
_entity.type
_entity.pdbx_description
1 polymer ?
#
loop_
_entity_poly.entity_id
_entity_poly.type
_entity_poly.pdbx_seq_one_letter_code
_entity_poly.pdbx_strand_id
1 'polypeptide(L)'
;MYTFVIRDDEHALVEVDLGNSMFRLTWREQASSEVVRRILIQAHMQVVQFDLRYWLSDSRTLTMLMPADEEWIMVTWTPRIFEAGLKRMAIVPSNADLYRAPLDRIVDGARSTSPFSVQFFERPEDGERWLLDRSVAVA
;
A
#
# COMPACT_ATOMS: atom_id res chain seq x y z
N MET A 1 6.37 20.94 7.93
CA MET A 1 6.23 19.55 7.56
C MET A 1 5.07 18.91 8.27
N TYR A 2 4.16 18.31 7.54
CA TYR A 2 2.86 17.90 8.07
C TYR A 2 2.70 16.39 8.03
N THR A 3 3.63 15.71 8.72
CA THR A 3 3.57 14.25 8.89
C THR A 3 3.04 13.96 10.29
N PHE A 4 2.06 13.08 10.38
CA PHE A 4 1.56 12.62 11.67
C PHE A 4 1.28 11.13 11.66
N VAL A 5 1.33 10.54 12.86
CA VAL A 5 1.19 9.11 13.07
C VAL A 5 -0.28 8.79 13.36
N ILE A 6 -0.85 7.89 12.55
CA ILE A 6 -2.22 7.40 12.74
C ILE A 6 -2.23 6.16 13.62
N ARG A 7 -1.22 5.31 13.48
CA ARG A 7 -1.11 4.06 14.22
C ARG A 7 0.37 3.74 14.47
N ASP A 8 0.67 3.31 15.68
CA ASP A 8 2.01 2.91 16.06
C ASP A 8 1.89 1.81 17.13
N ASP A 9 1.80 0.56 16.68
CA ASP A 9 1.64 -0.59 17.57
C ASP A 9 2.51 -1.76 17.11
N GLU A 10 2.33 -2.93 17.71
CA GLU A 10 3.09 -4.13 17.37
C GLU A 10 2.86 -4.62 15.94
N HIS A 11 1.73 -4.27 15.33
CA HIS A 11 1.38 -4.73 13.98
C HIS A 11 1.94 -3.85 12.88
N ALA A 12 1.85 -2.52 13.06
CA ALA A 12 2.18 -1.61 11.99
C ALA A 12 2.42 -0.18 12.47
N LEU A 13 3.19 0.55 11.69
CA LEU A 13 3.31 2.00 11.77
C LEU A 13 2.58 2.60 10.56
N VAL A 14 1.63 3.48 10.81
CA VAL A 14 0.87 4.18 9.77
C VAL A 14 1.07 5.67 9.93
N GLU A 15 1.56 6.30 8.87
CA GLU A 15 1.87 7.73 8.85
C GLU A 15 1.19 8.41 7.67
N VAL A 16 0.76 9.66 7.86
CA VAL A 16 0.21 10.50 6.81
C VAL A 16 1.11 11.72 6.66
N ASP A 17 1.60 11.93 5.45
CA ASP A 17 2.42 13.09 5.08
C ASP A 17 1.56 14.00 4.19
N LEU A 18 0.94 15.01 4.80
CA LEU A 18 0.03 15.90 4.08
C LEU A 18 0.76 16.74 3.04
N GLY A 19 1.98 17.18 3.35
CA GLY A 19 2.76 18.01 2.45
C GLY A 19 3.08 17.32 1.13
N ASN A 20 3.25 16.01 1.15
CA ASN A 20 3.55 15.19 -0.04
C ASN A 20 2.36 14.36 -0.52
N SER A 21 1.20 14.50 0.12
CA SER A 21 0.00 13.73 -0.24
C SER A 21 0.24 12.22 -0.18
N MET A 22 0.98 11.76 0.83
CA MET A 22 1.49 10.40 0.90
C MET A 22 0.99 9.67 2.15
N PHE A 23 0.58 8.43 1.93
CA PHE A 23 0.25 7.46 2.98
C PHE A 23 1.42 6.49 3.10
N ARG A 24 1.92 6.26 4.33
CA ARG A 24 2.99 5.28 4.58
C ARG A 24 2.49 4.21 5.53
N LEU A 25 2.69 2.96 5.14
CA LEU A 25 2.33 1.78 5.94
C LEU A 25 3.56 0.89 6.06
N THR A 26 4.06 0.72 7.29
CA THR A 26 5.16 -0.18 7.57
C THR A 26 4.65 -1.33 8.44
N TRP A 27 4.56 -2.52 7.87
CA TRP A 27 4.22 -3.72 8.62
C TRP A 27 5.41 -4.12 9.50
N ARG A 28 5.13 -4.48 10.75
CA ARG A 28 6.17 -4.81 11.74
C ARG A 28 6.29 -6.29 12.01
N GLU A 29 5.21 -7.04 11.77
CA GLU A 29 5.17 -8.48 11.96
C GLU A 29 4.07 -9.09 11.10
N GLN A 30 4.08 -10.42 10.99
CA GLN A 30 2.98 -11.13 10.35
C GLN A 30 1.72 -10.90 11.17
N ALA A 31 0.64 -10.52 10.52
CA ALA A 31 -0.63 -10.22 11.16
C ALA A 31 -1.71 -11.19 10.72
N SER A 32 -2.74 -11.38 11.55
CA SER A 32 -3.91 -12.19 11.19
C SER A 32 -4.72 -11.51 10.09
N SER A 33 -5.57 -12.28 9.41
CA SER A 33 -6.48 -11.73 8.40
C SER A 33 -7.32 -10.59 8.93
N GLU A 34 -7.82 -10.72 10.16
CA GLU A 34 -8.63 -9.67 10.78
C GLU A 34 -7.86 -8.37 10.90
N VAL A 35 -6.61 -8.43 11.37
CA VAL A 35 -5.77 -7.25 11.53
C VAL A 35 -5.41 -6.65 10.17
N VAL A 36 -5.04 -7.49 9.19
CA VAL A 36 -4.72 -7.03 7.83
C VAL A 36 -5.89 -6.26 7.23
N ARG A 37 -7.09 -6.83 7.27
CA ARG A 37 -8.28 -6.19 6.71
C ARG A 37 -8.63 -4.90 7.43
N ARG A 38 -8.54 -4.89 8.75
CA ARG A 38 -8.82 -3.69 9.54
C ARG A 38 -7.89 -2.54 9.18
N ILE A 39 -6.59 -2.83 9.07
CA ILE A 39 -5.59 -1.82 8.71
C ILE A 39 -5.85 -1.30 7.29
N LEU A 40 -6.13 -2.17 6.34
CA LEU A 40 -6.39 -1.75 4.95
C LEU A 40 -7.70 -0.97 4.82
N ILE A 41 -8.74 -1.31 5.58
CA ILE A 41 -9.98 -0.54 5.62
C ILE A 41 -9.73 0.85 6.18
N GLN A 42 -9.01 0.95 7.29
CA GLN A 42 -8.66 2.24 7.88
C GLN A 42 -7.79 3.07 6.94
N ALA A 43 -6.86 2.42 6.24
CA ALA A 43 -6.01 3.09 5.27
C ALA A 43 -6.83 3.72 4.14
N HIS A 44 -7.81 3.00 3.62
CA HIS A 44 -8.71 3.55 2.61
C HIS A 44 -9.45 4.79 3.14
N MET A 45 -9.94 4.74 4.38
CA MET A 45 -10.60 5.88 5.00
C MET A 45 -9.67 7.10 5.10
N GLN A 46 -8.40 6.88 5.44
CA GLN A 46 -7.40 7.96 5.52
C GLN A 46 -7.10 8.55 4.15
N VAL A 47 -6.97 7.71 3.13
CA VAL A 47 -6.73 8.18 1.75
C VAL A 47 -7.87 9.07 1.28
N VAL A 48 -9.12 8.69 1.57
CA VAL A 48 -10.29 9.49 1.23
C VAL A 48 -10.31 10.78 2.03
N GLN A 49 -10.13 10.69 3.34
CA GLN A 49 -10.25 11.84 4.25
C GLN A 49 -9.25 12.94 3.93
N PHE A 50 -8.02 12.56 3.62
CA PHE A 50 -6.92 13.51 3.40
C PHE A 50 -6.58 13.71 1.92
N ASP A 51 -7.35 13.10 1.01
CA ASP A 51 -7.14 13.18 -0.43
C ASP A 51 -5.71 12.82 -0.82
N LEU A 52 -5.23 11.67 -0.32
CA LEU A 52 -3.87 11.23 -0.55
C LEU A 52 -3.72 10.61 -1.94
N ARG A 53 -2.60 10.91 -2.60
CA ARG A 53 -2.34 10.49 -3.98
C ARG A 53 -1.28 9.41 -4.09
N TYR A 54 -0.47 9.24 -3.07
CA TYR A 54 0.70 8.37 -3.10
C TYR A 54 0.69 7.44 -1.89
N TRP A 55 1.14 6.21 -2.12
CA TRP A 55 1.16 5.16 -1.09
C TRP A 55 2.51 4.47 -1.08
N LEU A 56 3.16 4.42 0.08
CA LEU A 56 4.38 3.66 0.30
C LEU A 56 4.10 2.55 1.30
N SER A 57 4.28 1.32 0.89
CA SER A 57 4.05 0.15 1.73
C SER A 57 5.33 -0.64 1.91
N ASP A 58 5.77 -0.81 3.16
CA ASP A 58 6.88 -1.69 3.52
C ASP A 58 6.30 -2.96 4.14
N SER A 59 6.31 -4.04 3.39
CA SER A 59 5.76 -5.33 3.81
C SER A 59 6.81 -6.43 3.90
N ARG A 60 8.06 -6.05 4.13
CA ARG A 60 9.18 -7.02 4.20
C ARG A 60 9.03 -8.02 5.33
N THR A 61 8.29 -7.69 6.38
CA THR A 61 8.05 -8.57 7.53
C THR A 61 6.91 -9.56 7.34
N LEU A 62 6.11 -9.39 6.31
CA LEU A 62 4.99 -10.30 6.04
C LEU A 62 5.50 -11.57 5.36
N THR A 63 4.99 -12.73 5.79
CA THR A 63 5.42 -14.03 5.29
C THR A 63 4.35 -14.77 4.51
N MET A 64 3.09 -14.35 4.65
CA MET A 64 1.95 -15.04 4.06
C MET A 64 0.81 -14.07 3.78
N LEU A 65 0.11 -14.32 2.69
CA LEU A 65 -1.18 -13.70 2.40
C LEU A 65 -2.17 -14.83 2.11
N MET A 66 -3.21 -14.93 2.94
CA MET A 66 -4.20 -16.00 2.82
C MET A 66 -5.02 -15.84 1.54
N PRO A 67 -5.46 -16.96 0.92
CA PRO A 67 -6.25 -16.88 -0.32
C PRO A 67 -7.52 -16.03 -0.21
N ALA A 68 -8.20 -16.09 0.92
CA ALA A 68 -9.38 -15.25 1.13
C ALA A 68 -9.04 -13.76 1.21
N ASP A 69 -7.88 -13.41 1.77
CA ASP A 69 -7.42 -12.04 1.81
C ASP A 69 -6.95 -11.56 0.44
N GLU A 70 -6.28 -12.43 -0.32
CA GLU A 70 -5.92 -12.13 -1.70
C GLU A 70 -7.15 -11.75 -2.53
N GLU A 71 -8.19 -12.56 -2.45
CA GLU A 71 -9.44 -12.30 -3.18
C GLU A 71 -10.10 -11.01 -2.73
N TRP A 72 -10.19 -10.78 -1.42
CA TRP A 72 -10.81 -9.58 -0.88
C TRP A 72 -10.04 -8.31 -1.29
N ILE A 73 -8.71 -8.35 -1.24
CA ILE A 73 -7.89 -7.21 -1.67
C ILE A 73 -8.10 -6.95 -3.16
N MET A 74 -8.08 -8.00 -3.96
CA MET A 74 -8.18 -7.87 -5.42
C MET A 74 -9.57 -7.37 -5.85
N VAL A 75 -10.63 -7.93 -5.28
CA VAL A 75 -12.00 -7.70 -5.76
C VAL A 75 -12.65 -6.52 -5.06
N THR A 76 -12.36 -6.29 -3.79
CA THR A 76 -13.06 -5.30 -2.99
C THR A 76 -12.22 -4.09 -2.67
N TRP A 77 -11.02 -4.28 -2.13
CA TRP A 77 -10.22 -3.16 -1.60
C TRP A 77 -9.54 -2.35 -2.71
N THR A 78 -8.89 -3.03 -3.64
CA THR A 78 -8.12 -2.37 -4.70
C THR A 78 -8.97 -1.45 -5.56
N PRO A 79 -10.16 -1.85 -6.04
CA PRO A 79 -11.02 -0.91 -6.79
C PRO A 79 -11.40 0.33 -5.98
N ARG A 80 -11.63 0.18 -4.69
CA ARG A 80 -11.99 1.31 -3.82
C ARG A 80 -10.84 2.29 -3.64
N ILE A 81 -9.61 1.79 -3.52
CA ILE A 81 -8.45 2.67 -3.36
C ILE A 81 -8.19 3.47 -4.65
N PHE A 82 -8.48 2.91 -5.82
CA PHE A 82 -8.42 3.62 -7.10
C PHE A 82 -9.46 4.72 -7.19
N GLU A 83 -10.69 4.39 -6.83
CA GLU A 83 -11.78 5.36 -6.83
C GLU A 83 -11.53 6.52 -5.88
N ALA A 84 -10.76 6.28 -4.82
CA ALA A 84 -10.35 7.31 -3.88
C ALA A 84 -9.34 8.31 -4.47
N GLY A 85 -8.77 8.01 -5.64
CA GLY A 85 -7.88 8.92 -6.36
C GLY A 85 -6.40 8.65 -6.18
N LEU A 86 -6.02 7.50 -5.63
CA LEU A 86 -4.62 7.13 -5.51
C LEU A 86 -3.99 7.02 -6.90
N LYS A 87 -2.80 7.58 -7.09
CA LYS A 87 -2.13 7.64 -8.40
C LYS A 87 -0.94 6.71 -8.51
N ARG A 88 -0.14 6.57 -7.45
CA ARG A 88 1.04 5.71 -7.45
C ARG A 88 1.13 4.96 -6.13
N MET A 89 1.54 3.71 -6.21
CA MET A 89 1.80 2.87 -5.06
C MET A 89 3.19 2.25 -5.21
N ALA A 90 4.06 2.49 -4.23
CA ALA A 90 5.35 1.85 -4.12
C ALA A 90 5.26 0.77 -3.06
N ILE A 91 5.70 -0.43 -3.38
CA ILE A 91 5.66 -1.58 -2.47
C ILE A 91 7.08 -2.13 -2.30
N VAL A 92 7.49 -2.29 -1.04
CA VAL A 92 8.73 -2.97 -0.67
C VAL A 92 8.32 -4.34 -0.11
N PRO A 93 8.27 -5.39 -0.95
CA PRO A 93 7.64 -6.64 -0.55
C PRO A 93 8.60 -7.59 0.15
N SER A 94 8.01 -8.50 0.94
CA SER A 94 8.67 -9.71 1.36
C SER A 94 8.94 -10.62 0.17
N ASN A 95 10.01 -11.40 0.22
CA ASN A 95 10.33 -12.42 -0.80
C ASN A 95 9.83 -13.81 -0.41
N ALA A 96 9.11 -13.95 0.69
CA ALA A 96 8.49 -15.22 1.07
C ALA A 96 7.44 -15.62 0.03
N ASP A 97 7.53 -16.86 -0.47
CA ASP A 97 6.68 -17.33 -1.58
C ASP A 97 5.18 -17.19 -1.29
N LEU A 98 4.77 -17.51 -0.08
CA LEU A 98 3.35 -17.45 0.31
C LEU A 98 2.80 -16.03 0.43
N TYR A 99 3.68 -15.04 0.42
CA TYR A 99 3.30 -13.63 0.34
C TYR A 99 3.48 -13.08 -1.07
N ARG A 100 4.62 -13.36 -1.69
CA ARG A 100 5.00 -12.75 -2.97
C ARG A 100 4.13 -13.24 -4.13
N ALA A 101 3.80 -14.52 -4.20
CA ALA A 101 2.99 -15.05 -5.29
C ALA A 101 1.57 -14.44 -5.31
N PRO A 102 0.82 -14.42 -4.19
CA PRO A 102 -0.48 -13.75 -4.20
C PRO A 102 -0.38 -12.24 -4.44
N LEU A 103 0.65 -11.58 -3.92
CA LEU A 103 0.86 -10.16 -4.19
C LEU A 103 1.05 -9.88 -5.68
N ASP A 104 1.86 -10.69 -6.37
CA ASP A 104 2.07 -10.56 -7.81
C ASP A 104 0.76 -10.68 -8.59
N ARG A 105 -0.12 -11.60 -8.19
CA ARG A 105 -1.44 -11.73 -8.83
C ARG A 105 -2.31 -10.51 -8.63
N ILE A 106 -2.31 -9.94 -7.42
CA ILE A 106 -3.08 -8.72 -7.12
C ILE A 106 -2.58 -7.57 -8.00
N VAL A 107 -1.26 -7.38 -8.07
CA VAL A 107 -0.65 -6.28 -8.80
C VAL A 107 -0.87 -6.43 -10.31
N ASP A 108 -0.75 -7.64 -10.84
CA ASP A 108 -1.02 -7.90 -12.26
C ASP A 108 -2.48 -7.58 -12.61
N GLY A 109 -3.41 -7.97 -11.75
CA GLY A 109 -4.82 -7.62 -11.93
C GLY A 109 -5.06 -6.12 -11.90
N ALA A 110 -4.43 -5.41 -10.98
CA ALA A 110 -4.55 -3.96 -10.87
C ALA A 110 -4.01 -3.26 -12.12
N ARG A 111 -2.86 -3.69 -12.62
CA ARG A 111 -2.23 -3.10 -13.81
C ARG A 111 -3.07 -3.28 -15.07
N SER A 112 -3.84 -4.36 -15.16
CA SER A 112 -4.66 -4.63 -16.33
C SER A 112 -5.99 -3.87 -16.35
N THR A 113 -6.42 -3.31 -15.20
CA THR A 113 -7.75 -2.70 -15.06
C THR A 113 -7.74 -1.24 -14.67
N SER A 114 -6.57 -0.66 -14.38
CA SER A 114 -6.49 0.70 -13.83
C SER A 114 -5.32 1.48 -14.41
N PRO A 115 -5.47 2.81 -14.56
CA PRO A 115 -4.37 3.70 -14.96
C PRO A 115 -3.36 3.97 -13.86
N PHE A 116 -3.57 3.44 -12.68
CA PHE A 116 -2.72 3.70 -11.53
C PHE A 116 -1.41 2.90 -11.63
N SER A 117 -0.32 3.50 -11.19
CA SER A 117 1.01 2.90 -11.30
C SER A 117 1.42 2.23 -10.01
N VAL A 118 1.84 0.97 -10.11
CA VAL A 118 2.39 0.20 -8.99
C VAL A 118 3.79 -0.25 -9.36
N GLN A 119 4.76 0.00 -8.48
CA GLN A 119 6.12 -0.50 -8.66
C GLN A 119 6.65 -1.13 -7.37
N PHE A 120 7.49 -2.16 -7.52
CA PHE A 120 8.19 -2.81 -6.44
C PHE A 120 9.58 -2.21 -6.27
N PHE A 121 10.02 -2.11 -5.02
CA PHE A 121 11.35 -1.62 -4.65
C PHE A 121 11.96 -2.53 -3.59
N GLU A 122 13.29 -2.58 -3.53
CA GLU A 122 13.97 -3.34 -2.48
C GLU A 122 14.12 -2.54 -1.19
N ARG A 123 14.07 -1.20 -1.28
CA ARG A 123 14.24 -0.31 -0.13
C ARG A 123 13.17 0.78 -0.13
N PRO A 124 12.66 1.14 1.05
CA PRO A 124 11.65 2.20 1.15
C PRO A 124 12.11 3.54 0.58
N GLU A 125 13.40 3.87 0.73
CA GLU A 125 13.95 5.14 0.24
C GLU A 125 13.81 5.29 -1.27
N ASP A 126 14.00 4.20 -2.00
CA ASP A 126 13.86 4.21 -3.46
C ASP A 126 12.40 4.36 -3.88
N GLY A 127 11.50 3.71 -3.17
CA GLY A 127 10.07 3.86 -3.39
C GLY A 127 9.59 5.27 -3.14
N GLU A 128 10.02 5.87 -2.03
CA GLU A 128 9.68 7.25 -1.71
C GLU A 128 10.18 8.22 -2.76
N ARG A 129 11.42 8.04 -3.22
CA ARG A 129 12.00 8.88 -4.27
C ARG A 129 11.16 8.82 -5.54
N TRP A 130 10.74 7.64 -5.94
CA TRP A 130 9.88 7.49 -7.12
C TRP A 130 8.51 8.15 -6.93
N LEU A 131 7.91 8.01 -5.75
CA LEU A 131 6.62 8.65 -5.46
C LEU A 131 6.71 10.17 -5.51
N LEU A 132 7.83 10.73 -5.08
CA LEU A 132 8.04 12.18 -5.03
C LEU A 132 8.56 12.77 -6.33
N ASP A 133 8.88 11.94 -7.32
CA ASP A 133 9.40 12.40 -8.61
C ASP A 133 8.27 12.96 -9.47
N ARG A 134 8.13 14.28 -9.46
CA ARG A 134 7.11 15.00 -10.21
C ARG A 134 7.42 15.15 -11.69
N SER A 135 8.63 14.78 -12.13
CA SER A 135 9.01 14.78 -13.54
C SER A 135 8.45 13.55 -14.27
N VAL A 136 8.08 12.51 -13.55
CA VAL A 136 7.50 11.30 -14.15
C VAL A 136 6.06 11.59 -14.56
N ALA A 137 5.74 11.29 -15.81
CA ALA A 137 4.38 11.44 -16.31
C ALA A 137 3.45 10.48 -15.56
N VAL A 138 2.34 11.02 -15.05
CA VAL A 138 1.29 10.23 -14.40
C VAL A 138 0.13 10.14 -15.34
N ALA A 139 -0.15 8.92 -15.75
CA ALA A 139 -1.25 8.67 -16.65
C ALA A 139 -2.59 8.90 -15.95
#